data_c42910065943e1d7f15d40a64c62fd77
#
_entry.id   c42910065943e1d7f15d40a64c62fd77
#
_cell.length_a   1.000
_cell.length_b   1.000
_cell.length_c   1.000
_cell.angle_alpha   90.00
_cell.angle_beta   90.00
_cell.angle_gamma   90.00
#
_symmetry.space_group_name_H-M   'P 1'
#
loop_
_entity.id
_entity.type
_entity.pdbx_description
1 polymer ?
#
loop_
_entity_poly.entity_id
_entity_poly.type
_entity_poly.pdbx_seq_one_letter_code
_entity_poly.pdbx_strand_id
1 'polypeptide(L)'
;SASLGDRSWKVIRQWSLEESAAKDPYDHIVVNVLENGTGSGCPLYTDSVKVHYEGRLLPSTSYPEGYVFDKSFTGEYSPATSTPAKFGVSGVVDGLSTALQHMHIGDRWKVYIPYQLAYGTTNNGTIPAYSTLVFDVTLVSYYRAGVDVPDSKARKAAGWVEE
;
A
#
# COMPACT_ATOMS: atom_id res chain seq x y z
N SER A 1 3.35 -17.68 -11.23
CA SER A 1 4.02 -16.37 -11.21
C SER A 1 4.02 -15.76 -12.59
N ALA A 2 4.00 -14.46 -12.64
CA ALA A 2 4.13 -13.77 -13.90
C ALA A 2 5.48 -14.09 -14.53
N SER A 3 5.51 -14.18 -15.85
CA SER A 3 6.77 -14.32 -16.55
C SER A 3 7.62 -13.07 -16.38
N LEU A 4 8.94 -13.18 -16.57
CA LEU A 4 9.82 -12.04 -16.46
C LEU A 4 9.47 -10.91 -17.42
N GLY A 5 8.75 -11.22 -18.50
CA GLY A 5 8.27 -10.22 -19.44
C GLY A 5 6.93 -9.60 -19.09
N ASP A 6 6.27 -10.07 -18.05
CA ASP A 6 4.98 -9.54 -17.65
C ASP A 6 5.14 -8.19 -16.96
N ARG A 7 4.60 -7.15 -17.59
CA ARG A 7 4.70 -5.78 -17.10
C ARG A 7 3.85 -5.49 -15.86
N SER A 8 3.00 -6.42 -15.44
CA SER A 8 2.21 -6.26 -14.23
C SER A 8 3.03 -6.44 -12.95
N TRP A 9 4.25 -6.95 -13.06
CA TRP A 9 5.12 -7.15 -11.90
C TRP A 9 6.21 -6.09 -11.83
N LYS A 10 6.45 -5.60 -10.60
CA LYS A 10 7.50 -4.62 -10.31
C LYS A 10 8.25 -5.02 -9.05
N VAL A 11 9.53 -4.67 -9.01
CA VAL A 11 10.35 -4.75 -7.79
C VAL A 11 10.79 -3.34 -7.46
N ILE A 12 10.44 -2.85 -6.28
CA ILE A 12 10.66 -1.46 -5.89
C ILE A 12 11.54 -1.42 -4.65
N ARG A 13 12.64 -0.68 -4.73
CA ARG A 13 13.55 -0.45 -3.61
C ARG A 13 12.84 0.35 -2.50
N GLN A 14 13.15 0.03 -1.24
CA GLN A 14 12.63 0.78 -0.11
C GLN A 14 12.99 2.26 -0.30
N TRP A 15 12.01 3.14 -0.10
CA TRP A 15 12.05 4.53 -0.56
C TRP A 15 13.23 5.35 -0.02
N SER A 16 13.69 5.06 1.19
CA SER A 16 14.76 5.83 1.84
C SER A 16 16.16 5.28 1.58
N LEU A 17 16.29 4.12 0.93
CA LEU A 17 17.57 3.52 0.63
C LEU A 17 18.07 3.96 -0.74
N GLU A 18 19.36 4.29 -0.81
CA GLU A 18 20.01 4.53 -2.10
C GLU A 18 20.26 3.20 -2.80
N GLU A 19 20.37 3.24 -4.12
CA GLU A 19 20.60 2.06 -4.93
C GLU A 19 21.85 1.29 -4.48
N SER A 20 22.91 2.01 -4.12
CA SER A 20 24.14 1.40 -3.66
C SER A 20 24.02 0.69 -2.31
N ALA A 21 23.02 1.06 -1.50
CA ALA A 21 22.77 0.47 -0.18
C ALA A 21 21.76 -0.67 -0.22
N ALA A 22 20.87 -0.69 -1.20
CA ALA A 22 19.81 -1.67 -1.31
C ALA A 22 20.26 -2.87 -2.13
N LYS A 23 20.99 -3.78 -1.50
CA LYS A 23 21.61 -4.92 -2.18
C LYS A 23 20.87 -6.24 -1.97
N ASP A 24 20.02 -6.32 -0.97
CA ASP A 24 19.36 -7.56 -0.58
C ASP A 24 17.91 -7.58 -1.05
N PRO A 25 17.35 -8.78 -1.32
CA PRO A 25 15.92 -8.88 -1.70
C PRO A 25 15.00 -8.24 -0.67
N TYR A 26 15.33 -8.31 0.61
CA TYR A 26 14.50 -7.74 1.67
C TYR A 26 14.60 -6.21 1.78
N ASP A 27 15.41 -5.57 0.95
CA ASP A 27 15.42 -4.11 0.80
C ASP A 27 14.41 -3.62 -0.23
N HIS A 28 13.60 -4.52 -0.78
CA HIS A 28 12.66 -4.26 -1.85
C HIS A 28 11.29 -4.84 -1.53
N ILE A 29 10.26 -4.21 -2.10
CA ILE A 29 8.92 -4.80 -2.16
C ILE A 29 8.68 -5.37 -3.55
N VAL A 30 7.79 -6.35 -3.64
CA VAL A 30 7.35 -6.91 -4.91
C VAL A 30 5.89 -6.53 -5.13
N VAL A 31 5.58 -6.01 -6.29
CA VAL A 31 4.25 -5.50 -6.60
C VAL A 31 3.70 -6.21 -7.82
N ASN A 32 2.45 -6.67 -7.71
CA ASN A 32 1.66 -7.09 -8.86
C ASN A 32 0.61 -6.01 -9.13
N VAL A 33 0.72 -5.35 -10.27
CA VAL A 33 -0.22 -4.28 -10.65
C VAL A 33 -1.52 -4.93 -11.13
N LEU A 34 -2.60 -4.73 -10.39
CA LEU A 34 -3.91 -5.29 -10.73
C LEU A 34 -4.73 -4.35 -11.61
N GLU A 35 -4.64 -3.04 -11.34
CA GLU A 35 -5.32 -2.01 -12.14
C GLU A 35 -4.44 -0.79 -12.21
N ASN A 36 -4.41 -0.16 -13.38
CA ASN A 36 -3.71 1.11 -13.58
C ASN A 36 -4.69 2.27 -13.48
N GLY A 37 -4.37 3.23 -12.62
CA GLY A 37 -5.13 4.46 -12.50
C GLY A 37 -4.74 5.48 -13.57
N THR A 38 -5.46 6.59 -13.57
CA THR A 38 -5.25 7.68 -14.52
C THR A 38 -4.57 8.89 -13.90
N GLY A 39 -4.30 8.86 -12.59
CA GLY A 39 -3.61 9.94 -11.91
C GLY A 39 -2.19 10.13 -12.40
N SER A 40 -1.68 11.35 -12.34
CA SER A 40 -0.36 11.67 -12.87
C SER A 40 0.71 11.88 -11.80
N GLY A 41 0.32 12.08 -10.55
CA GLY A 41 1.25 12.29 -9.45
C GLY A 41 1.26 11.14 -8.46
N CYS A 42 2.17 11.19 -7.52
CA CYS A 42 2.28 10.20 -6.45
C CYS A 42 2.32 10.91 -5.09
N PRO A 43 1.84 10.24 -4.03
CA PRO A 43 2.01 10.75 -2.67
C PRO A 43 3.48 10.94 -2.31
N LEU A 44 3.75 11.94 -1.49
CA LEU A 44 5.05 12.13 -0.86
C LEU A 44 5.03 11.47 0.52
N TYR A 45 6.21 11.22 1.07
CA TYR A 45 6.33 10.60 2.39
C TYR A 45 5.58 11.37 3.49
N THR A 46 5.51 12.69 3.37
CA THR A 46 4.83 13.57 4.33
C THR A 46 3.35 13.74 4.07
N ASP A 47 2.83 13.17 2.99
CA ASP A 47 1.43 13.29 2.61
C ASP A 47 0.55 12.31 3.40
N SER A 48 -0.75 12.56 3.35
CA SER A 48 -1.76 11.61 3.80
C SER A 48 -2.49 11.03 2.60
N VAL A 49 -3.01 9.83 2.78
CA VAL A 49 -3.70 9.10 1.71
C VAL A 49 -5.05 8.59 2.19
N LYS A 50 -5.97 8.41 1.24
CA LYS A 50 -7.16 7.58 1.43
C LYS A 50 -7.00 6.37 0.53
N VAL A 51 -7.18 5.19 1.10
CA VAL A 51 -6.98 3.92 0.39
C VAL A 51 -8.06 2.92 0.77
N HIS A 52 -8.37 2.03 -0.15
CA HIS A 52 -9.02 0.77 0.18
C HIS A 52 -7.94 -0.28 0.27
N TYR A 53 -8.00 -1.12 1.29
CA TYR A 53 -6.97 -2.15 1.44
C TYR A 53 -7.48 -3.39 2.15
N GLU A 54 -6.78 -4.49 1.91
CA GLU A 54 -6.91 -5.73 2.65
C GLU A 54 -5.53 -6.31 2.84
N GLY A 55 -5.14 -6.51 4.10
CA GLY A 55 -3.83 -7.09 4.45
C GLY A 55 -3.96 -8.55 4.84
N ARG A 56 -3.12 -9.40 4.28
CA ARG A 56 -3.07 -10.84 4.54
C ARG A 56 -1.68 -11.29 4.91
N LEU A 57 -1.64 -12.37 5.66
CA LEU A 57 -0.41 -13.17 5.80
C LEU A 57 -0.29 -14.10 4.59
N LEU A 58 0.85 -14.77 4.47
CA LEU A 58 1.02 -15.75 3.41
C LEU A 58 0.03 -16.93 3.59
N PRO A 59 -0.34 -17.59 2.49
CA PRO A 59 -1.19 -18.77 2.58
C PRO A 59 -0.66 -19.83 3.54
N SER A 60 -1.55 -20.50 4.25
CA SER A 60 -1.22 -21.57 5.17
C SER A 60 -2.27 -22.68 5.05
N THR A 61 -2.03 -23.78 5.74
CA THR A 61 -2.98 -24.91 5.74
C THR A 61 -4.36 -24.49 6.26
N SER A 62 -4.39 -23.67 7.32
CA SER A 62 -5.64 -23.20 7.91
C SER A 62 -6.28 -22.07 7.11
N TYR A 63 -5.47 -21.31 6.37
CA TYR A 63 -5.93 -20.16 5.59
C TYR A 63 -5.31 -20.22 4.19
N PRO A 64 -5.94 -21.00 3.27
CA PRO A 64 -5.35 -21.20 1.93
C PRO A 64 -5.09 -19.94 1.12
N GLU A 65 -5.84 -18.87 1.39
CA GLU A 65 -5.64 -17.56 0.73
C GLU A 65 -4.89 -16.55 1.58
N GLY A 66 -4.45 -16.98 2.78
CA GLY A 66 -3.80 -16.10 3.75
C GLY A 66 -4.79 -15.52 4.74
N TYR A 67 -4.38 -15.46 6.02
CA TYR A 67 -5.20 -14.87 7.07
C TYR A 67 -5.32 -13.36 6.88
N VAL A 68 -6.54 -12.84 6.82
CA VAL A 68 -6.79 -11.40 6.74
C VAL A 68 -6.64 -10.81 8.13
N PHE A 69 -5.60 -10.00 8.33
CA PHE A 69 -5.34 -9.38 9.63
C PHE A 69 -5.93 -7.97 9.72
N ASP A 70 -6.23 -7.33 8.62
CA ASP A 70 -6.81 -5.99 8.61
C ASP A 70 -7.39 -5.68 7.22
N LYS A 71 -8.42 -4.82 7.19
CA LYS A 71 -9.00 -4.34 5.93
C LYS A 71 -9.80 -3.05 6.17
N SER A 72 -9.96 -2.24 5.13
CA SER A 72 -10.67 -0.97 5.19
C SER A 72 -12.18 -1.10 5.04
N PHE A 73 -12.68 -2.28 4.67
CA PHE A 73 -14.10 -2.48 4.38
C PHE A 73 -14.66 -3.61 5.22
N THR A 74 -15.97 -3.63 5.38
CA THR A 74 -16.71 -4.68 6.09
C THR A 74 -17.49 -5.51 5.07
N GLY A 75 -17.44 -6.84 5.20
CA GLY A 75 -18.09 -7.72 4.23
C GLY A 75 -17.35 -7.73 2.90
N GLU A 76 -18.10 -7.69 1.80
CA GLU A 76 -17.51 -7.64 0.47
C GLU A 76 -17.12 -6.22 0.09
N TYR A 77 -16.00 -6.09 -0.60
CA TYR A 77 -15.54 -4.80 -1.09
C TYR A 77 -16.47 -4.27 -2.19
N SER A 78 -16.86 -3.02 -2.06
CA SER A 78 -17.59 -2.29 -3.10
C SER A 78 -17.00 -0.90 -3.27
N PRO A 79 -16.43 -0.56 -4.42
CA PRO A 79 -15.86 0.77 -4.65
C PRO A 79 -16.88 1.90 -4.45
N ALA A 80 -18.16 1.63 -4.68
CA ALA A 80 -19.21 2.64 -4.58
C ALA A 80 -19.65 2.90 -3.15
N THR A 81 -19.58 1.91 -2.25
CA THR A 81 -20.17 2.01 -0.91
C THR A 81 -19.16 1.87 0.23
N SER A 82 -18.00 1.28 -0.05
CA SER A 82 -16.96 1.13 0.98
C SER A 82 -16.27 2.47 1.25
N THR A 83 -16.10 2.81 2.53
CA THR A 83 -15.42 4.05 2.91
C THR A 83 -13.91 3.79 2.95
N PRO A 84 -13.10 4.58 2.24
CA PRO A 84 -11.65 4.40 2.30
C PRO A 84 -11.08 4.76 3.67
N ALA A 85 -10.01 4.08 4.06
CA ALA A 85 -9.26 4.40 5.26
C ALA A 85 -8.28 5.54 4.98
N LYS A 86 -8.04 6.35 6.01
CA LYS A 86 -7.11 7.48 5.95
C LYS A 86 -5.84 7.13 6.71
N PHE A 87 -4.68 7.31 6.08
CA PHE A 87 -3.38 7.12 6.72
C PHE A 87 -2.41 8.23 6.33
N GLY A 88 -1.48 8.54 7.24
CA GLY A 88 -0.27 9.23 6.84
C GLY A 88 0.67 8.25 6.15
N VAL A 89 1.31 8.66 5.06
CA VAL A 89 2.27 7.80 4.34
C VAL A 89 3.39 7.36 5.29
N SER A 90 3.84 8.25 6.17
CA SER A 90 4.86 7.95 7.18
C SER A 90 4.35 7.10 8.35
N GLY A 91 3.04 6.88 8.46
CA GLY A 91 2.43 6.17 9.58
C GLY A 91 2.19 4.68 9.33
N VAL A 92 2.53 4.17 8.15
CA VAL A 92 2.37 2.76 7.81
C VAL A 92 3.73 2.07 7.74
N VAL A 93 3.75 0.73 7.66
CA VAL A 93 5.02 -0.01 7.57
C VAL A 93 5.81 0.42 6.34
N ASP A 94 7.14 0.32 6.41
CA ASP A 94 8.04 0.84 5.38
C ASP A 94 7.72 0.34 3.98
N GLY A 95 7.37 -0.93 3.83
CA GLY A 95 7.03 -1.49 2.53
C GLY A 95 5.78 -0.89 1.92
N LEU A 96 4.76 -0.64 2.74
CA LEU A 96 3.53 -0.01 2.25
C LEU A 96 3.75 1.47 1.95
N SER A 97 4.53 2.16 2.78
CA SER A 97 4.94 3.54 2.53
C SER A 97 5.68 3.66 1.19
N THR A 98 6.57 2.72 0.91
CA THR A 98 7.29 2.67 -0.37
C THR A 98 6.32 2.53 -1.54
N ALA A 99 5.37 1.59 -1.45
CA ALA A 99 4.39 1.39 -2.51
C ALA A 99 3.56 2.66 -2.77
N LEU A 100 3.05 3.27 -1.71
CA LEU A 100 2.21 4.47 -1.82
C LEU A 100 2.92 5.61 -2.53
N GLN A 101 4.22 5.77 -2.33
CA GLN A 101 5.00 6.83 -2.96
C GLN A 101 5.23 6.61 -4.46
N HIS A 102 4.90 5.43 -4.97
CA HIS A 102 5.00 5.09 -6.38
C HIS A 102 3.65 4.88 -7.06
N MET A 103 2.55 4.93 -6.30
CA MET A 103 1.21 4.73 -6.84
C MET A 103 0.62 6.02 -7.37
N HIS A 104 -0.18 5.89 -8.44
CA HIS A 104 -1.04 6.97 -8.93
C HIS A 104 -2.47 6.73 -8.45
N ILE A 105 -3.25 7.80 -8.37
CA ILE A 105 -4.67 7.69 -8.00
C ILE A 105 -5.37 6.76 -8.99
N GLY A 106 -6.09 5.79 -8.46
CA GLY A 106 -6.78 4.75 -9.22
C GLY A 106 -5.99 3.46 -9.37
N ASP A 107 -4.70 3.47 -9.06
CA ASP A 107 -3.91 2.23 -9.09
C ASP A 107 -4.42 1.26 -8.03
N ARG A 108 -4.47 -0.02 -8.40
CA ARG A 108 -4.69 -1.11 -7.47
C ARG A 108 -3.52 -2.07 -7.59
N TRP A 109 -2.82 -2.26 -6.50
CA TRP A 109 -1.62 -3.09 -6.43
C TRP A 109 -1.74 -4.16 -5.38
N LYS A 110 -1.23 -5.35 -5.67
CA LYS A 110 -0.98 -6.38 -4.68
C LYS A 110 0.50 -6.29 -4.30
N VAL A 111 0.77 -5.93 -3.05
CA VAL A 111 2.12 -5.59 -2.57
C VAL A 111 2.59 -6.66 -1.61
N TYR A 112 3.74 -7.28 -1.92
CA TYR A 112 4.38 -8.28 -1.07
C TYR A 112 5.52 -7.61 -0.32
N ILE A 113 5.43 -7.62 1.01
CA ILE A 113 6.35 -6.87 1.87
C ILE A 113 7.11 -7.86 2.76
N PRO A 114 8.45 -7.97 2.60
CA PRO A 114 9.22 -8.83 3.49
C PRO A 114 9.15 -8.30 4.94
N TYR A 115 9.34 -9.18 5.91
CA TYR A 115 9.17 -8.78 7.31
C TYR A 115 10.08 -7.62 7.71
N GLN A 116 11.25 -7.50 7.10
CA GLN A 116 12.20 -6.41 7.38
C GLN A 116 11.62 -5.02 7.06
N LEU A 117 10.68 -4.96 6.12
CA LEU A 117 10.00 -3.72 5.74
C LEU A 117 8.57 -3.66 6.29
N ALA A 118 8.23 -4.56 7.20
CA ALA A 118 6.93 -4.64 7.87
C ALA A 118 7.12 -4.55 9.39
N TYR A 119 6.63 -5.52 10.15
CA TYR A 119 6.73 -5.49 11.61
C TYR A 119 7.99 -6.15 12.18
N GLY A 120 8.87 -6.65 11.32
CA GLY A 120 10.18 -7.12 11.74
C GLY A 120 10.14 -8.40 12.54
N THR A 121 10.95 -8.42 13.59
CA THR A 121 11.20 -9.61 14.41
C THR A 121 10.33 -9.70 15.66
N THR A 122 9.32 -8.85 15.79
CA THR A 122 8.42 -8.82 16.93
C THR A 122 6.99 -9.17 16.51
N ASN A 123 6.25 -9.77 17.43
CA ASN A 123 4.83 -10.01 17.21
C ASN A 123 4.05 -8.70 17.26
N ASN A 124 3.03 -8.57 16.42
CA ASN A 124 2.14 -7.42 16.42
C ASN A 124 0.70 -7.92 16.30
N GLY A 125 0.00 -8.01 17.41
CA GLY A 125 -1.36 -8.51 17.43
C GLY A 125 -1.44 -9.93 16.86
N THR A 126 -2.20 -10.10 15.80
CA THR A 126 -2.36 -11.39 15.12
C THR A 126 -1.25 -11.67 14.10
N ILE A 127 -0.31 -10.74 13.93
CA ILE A 127 0.80 -10.90 12.98
C ILE A 127 2.01 -11.44 13.74
N PRO A 128 2.42 -12.70 13.48
CA PRO A 128 3.62 -13.25 14.12
C PRO A 128 4.88 -12.52 13.67
N ALA A 129 5.93 -12.62 14.47
CA ALA A 129 7.26 -12.17 14.08
C ALA A 129 7.70 -12.84 12.77
N TYR A 130 8.50 -12.15 11.99
CA TYR A 130 9.04 -12.65 10.71
C TYR A 130 7.97 -12.91 9.64
N SER A 131 6.85 -12.20 9.70
CA SER A 131 5.76 -12.37 8.71
C SER A 131 5.96 -11.50 7.49
N THR A 132 5.89 -12.12 6.32
CA THR A 132 5.70 -11.40 5.06
C THR A 132 4.24 -10.97 4.97
N LEU A 133 4.01 -9.72 4.63
CA LEU A 133 2.65 -9.18 4.49
C LEU A 133 2.28 -9.06 3.01
N VAL A 134 1.00 -9.27 2.72
CA VAL A 134 0.45 -9.11 1.37
C VAL A 134 -0.70 -8.12 1.47
N PHE A 135 -0.55 -6.97 0.85
CA PHE A 135 -1.60 -5.95 0.80
C PHE A 135 -2.20 -5.86 -0.59
N ASP A 136 -3.52 -5.88 -0.67
CA ASP A 136 -4.26 -5.46 -1.86
C ASP A 136 -4.71 -4.03 -1.55
N VAL A 137 -4.13 -3.04 -2.24
CA VAL A 137 -4.33 -1.64 -1.93
C VAL A 137 -4.72 -0.86 -3.18
N THR A 138 -5.74 -0.01 -3.04
CA THR A 138 -6.19 0.92 -4.08
C THR A 138 -6.01 2.34 -3.55
N LEU A 139 -5.27 3.17 -4.27
CA LEU A 139 -5.10 4.57 -3.91
C LEU A 139 -6.29 5.38 -4.42
N VAL A 140 -7.06 5.91 -3.50
CA VAL A 140 -8.28 6.71 -3.83
C VAL A 140 -7.92 8.18 -4.00
N SER A 141 -7.17 8.74 -3.06
CA SER A 141 -6.77 10.15 -3.09
C SER A 141 -5.63 10.40 -2.11
N TYR A 142 -4.98 11.55 -2.24
CA TYR A 142 -3.96 11.97 -1.29
C TYR A 142 -3.96 13.50 -1.16
N TYR A 143 -3.36 14.00 -0.09
CA TYR A 143 -3.27 15.44 0.16
C TYR A 143 -1.95 15.77 0.87
N ARG A 144 -1.49 17.01 0.68
CA ARG A 144 -0.21 17.47 1.18
C ARG A 144 -0.22 17.64 2.69
N ALA A 145 0.97 17.57 3.30
CA ALA A 145 1.14 17.80 4.72
C ALA A 145 0.62 19.18 5.13
N GLY A 146 -0.01 19.25 6.29
CA GLY A 146 -0.56 20.50 6.80
C GLY A 146 -1.93 20.88 6.24
N VAL A 147 -2.46 20.11 5.30
CA VAL A 147 -3.79 20.32 4.74
C VAL A 147 -4.77 19.36 5.43
N ASP A 148 -5.84 19.91 6.01
CA ASP A 148 -6.89 19.07 6.58
C ASP A 148 -7.62 18.33 5.46
N VAL A 149 -8.07 17.11 5.77
CA VAL A 149 -8.89 16.36 4.81
C VAL A 149 -10.28 16.95 4.81
N PRO A 150 -10.63 17.74 3.77
CA PRO A 150 -11.94 18.35 3.69
C PRO A 150 -13.02 17.36 3.24
N ASP A 151 -14.26 17.77 3.29
CA ASP A 151 -15.31 17.03 2.64
C ASP A 151 -15.12 17.06 1.11
N SER A 152 -15.90 16.24 0.40
CA SER A 152 -15.71 16.06 -1.03
C SER A 152 -15.87 17.33 -1.88
N LYS A 153 -16.60 18.33 -1.38
CA LYS A 153 -16.84 19.58 -2.13
C LYS A 153 -15.67 20.57 -2.05
N ALA A 154 -14.90 20.50 -0.98
CA ALA A 154 -13.83 21.45 -0.71
C ALA A 154 -12.41 20.93 -1.04
N ARG A 155 -12.28 19.68 -1.45
CA ARG A 155 -10.98 19.02 -1.61
C ARG A 155 -10.01 19.74 -2.52
N LYS A 156 -10.45 20.12 -3.72
CA LYS A 156 -9.56 20.76 -4.70
C LYS A 156 -9.10 22.13 -4.24
N ALA A 157 -9.98 22.91 -3.63
CA ALA A 157 -9.64 24.24 -3.13
C ALA A 157 -8.65 24.18 -1.96
N ALA A 158 -8.67 23.09 -1.18
CA ALA A 158 -7.79 22.91 -0.04
C ALA A 158 -6.46 22.22 -0.39
N GLY A 159 -6.17 22.00 -1.67
CA GLY A 159 -4.93 21.35 -2.09
C GLY A 159 -5.02 19.82 -2.11
N TRP A 160 -6.21 19.28 -2.04
CA TRP A 160 -6.46 17.84 -2.12
C TRP A 160 -6.25 17.36 -3.56
N VAL A 161 -5.53 16.26 -3.74
CA VAL A 161 -5.28 15.69 -5.05
C VAL A 161 -6.17 14.49 -5.27
N GLU A 162 -6.99 14.55 -6.32
CA GLU A 162 -8.01 13.55 -6.62
C GLU A 162 -8.26 13.53 -8.12
N GLU A 163 -8.34 12.33 -8.72
CA GLU A 163 -8.61 12.18 -10.15
C GLU A 163 -9.54 11.01 -10.45
#